data_53a61c8a03f3a713040f31e00cea0198
#
_entry.id   53a61c8a03f3a713040f31e00cea0198
#
_cell.length_a   1.000
_cell.length_b   1.000
_cell.length_c   1.000
_cell.angle_alpha   90.00
_cell.angle_beta   90.00
_cell.angle_gamma   90.00
#
_symmetry.space_group_name_H-M   'P 1'
#
loop_
_entity.id
_entity.type
_entity.pdbx_description
1 polymer ?
#
loop_
_entity_poly.entity_id
_entity_poly.type
_entity_poly.pdbx_seq_one_letter_code
_entity_poly.pdbx_strand_id
1 'polypeptide(L)'
;AGQKGTGKWSAIAAMDENDPLTLITEAVYARLLSALYPERIKAASLYSGKLKVESGKLSDNAQLSTFNFQLSIEDVRQALYAAKLISYAQGFSLLRHASEHYGWDLDYGTIARIWRKGCIIRSVFLQKITEAYRKDPDLENLLFDDFFHTKIQEALPAWRRVVAEGALSGVALPAM
;
A
#
# COMPACT_ATOMS: atom_id res chain seq x y z
N ALA A 1 16.84 11.02 1.03
CA ALA A 1 17.24 10.33 2.26
C ALA A 1 17.57 8.88 1.94
N GLY A 2 18.71 8.37 2.42
CA GLY A 2 19.14 6.99 2.16
C GLY A 2 18.17 5.95 2.74
N GLN A 3 18.14 4.74 2.13
CA GLN A 3 17.43 3.61 2.69
C GLN A 3 18.26 2.91 3.76
N LYS A 4 17.59 2.27 4.72
CA LYS A 4 18.23 1.51 5.81
C LYS A 4 18.37 0.00 5.49
N GLY A 5 17.87 -0.47 4.35
CA GLY A 5 18.02 -1.84 3.87
C GLY A 5 16.86 -2.79 4.19
N THR A 6 16.10 -2.57 5.27
CA THR A 6 15.04 -3.53 5.70
C THR A 6 13.96 -3.76 4.65
N GLY A 7 13.48 -2.72 3.97
CA GLY A 7 12.52 -2.87 2.89
C GLY A 7 13.09 -3.64 1.69
N LYS A 8 14.35 -3.40 1.34
CA LYS A 8 15.05 -4.16 0.29
C LYS A 8 15.14 -5.65 0.65
N TRP A 9 15.51 -5.96 1.90
CA TRP A 9 15.58 -7.36 2.37
C TRP A 9 14.23 -8.04 2.33
N SER A 10 13.14 -7.33 2.74
CA SER A 10 11.79 -7.88 2.65
C SER A 10 11.38 -8.16 1.20
N ALA A 11 11.72 -7.27 0.25
CA ALA A 11 11.42 -7.47 -1.16
C ALA A 11 12.22 -8.66 -1.76
N ILE A 12 13.48 -8.83 -1.38
CA ILE A 12 14.31 -9.98 -1.82
C ILE A 12 13.73 -11.28 -1.25
N ALA A 13 13.46 -11.33 0.06
CA ALA A 13 12.87 -12.50 0.70
C ALA A 13 11.53 -12.89 0.06
N ALA A 14 10.68 -11.92 -0.26
CA ALA A 14 9.41 -12.18 -0.93
C ALA A 14 9.60 -12.79 -2.33
N MET A 15 10.60 -12.35 -3.09
CA MET A 15 10.94 -12.95 -4.39
C MET A 15 11.47 -14.37 -4.23
N ASP A 16 12.30 -14.62 -3.23
CA ASP A 16 12.84 -15.96 -2.93
C ASP A 16 11.72 -16.94 -2.52
N GLU A 17 10.72 -16.45 -1.78
CA GLU A 17 9.56 -17.25 -1.35
C GLU A 17 8.41 -17.27 -2.37
N ASN A 18 8.53 -16.61 -3.52
CA ASN A 18 7.46 -16.43 -4.50
C ASN A 18 6.18 -15.77 -3.90
N ASP A 19 6.34 -14.92 -2.89
CA ASP A 19 5.24 -14.18 -2.27
C ASP A 19 5.02 -12.81 -2.93
N PRO A 20 3.79 -12.43 -3.31
CA PRO A 20 3.51 -11.18 -3.98
C PRO A 20 3.49 -9.97 -3.03
N LEU A 21 4.63 -9.62 -2.44
CA LEU A 21 4.80 -8.46 -1.55
C LEU A 21 4.80 -7.14 -2.35
N THR A 22 3.78 -6.92 -3.18
CA THR A 22 3.75 -5.86 -4.19
C THR A 22 3.83 -4.47 -3.60
N LEU A 23 3.04 -4.17 -2.55
CA LEU A 23 2.94 -2.84 -1.97
C LEU A 23 4.25 -2.40 -1.30
N ILE A 24 4.87 -3.27 -0.52
CA ILE A 24 6.14 -2.98 0.16
C ILE A 24 7.27 -2.85 -0.87
N THR A 25 7.30 -3.71 -1.87
CA THR A 25 8.29 -3.67 -2.96
C THR A 25 8.15 -2.37 -3.77
N GLU A 26 6.94 -1.95 -4.11
CA GLU A 26 6.67 -0.66 -4.76
C GLU A 26 7.16 0.51 -3.91
N ALA A 27 6.92 0.50 -2.61
CA ALA A 27 7.42 1.52 -1.70
C ALA A 27 8.97 1.58 -1.69
N VAL A 28 9.66 0.44 -1.83
CA VAL A 28 11.12 0.39 -1.97
C VAL A 28 11.57 1.06 -3.26
N TYR A 29 10.94 0.73 -4.40
CA TYR A 29 11.27 1.36 -5.68
C TYR A 29 10.97 2.85 -5.70
N ALA A 30 9.82 3.27 -5.19
CA ALA A 30 9.48 4.68 -5.04
C ALA A 30 10.52 5.44 -4.21
N ARG A 31 11.05 4.78 -3.16
CA ARG A 31 12.12 5.32 -2.34
C ARG A 31 13.44 5.46 -3.11
N LEU A 32 13.81 4.46 -3.92
CA LEU A 32 14.99 4.52 -4.78
C LEU A 32 14.85 5.65 -5.82
N LEU A 33 13.70 5.73 -6.50
CA LEU A 33 13.40 6.79 -7.46
C LEU A 33 13.46 8.18 -6.79
N SER A 34 12.99 8.31 -5.54
CA SER A 34 13.05 9.58 -4.81
C SER A 34 14.47 10.08 -4.57
N ALA A 35 15.46 9.20 -4.56
CA ALA A 35 16.87 9.55 -4.38
C ALA A 35 17.51 10.16 -5.63
N LEU A 36 16.95 9.93 -6.82
CA LEU A 36 17.42 10.47 -8.10
C LEU A 36 16.96 11.95 -8.28
N TYR A 37 17.19 12.76 -7.25
CA TYR A 37 16.65 14.12 -7.20
C TYR A 37 17.08 15.02 -8.37
N PRO A 38 18.38 15.08 -8.78
CA PRO A 38 18.79 15.90 -9.91
C PRO A 38 18.13 15.49 -11.24
N GLU A 39 18.02 14.20 -11.50
CA GLU A 39 17.40 13.64 -12.70
C GLU A 39 15.89 13.96 -12.74
N ARG A 40 15.22 13.82 -11.59
CA ARG A 40 13.79 14.15 -11.46
C ARG A 40 13.51 15.64 -11.70
N ILE A 41 14.35 16.53 -11.19
CA ILE A 41 14.22 17.97 -11.45
C ILE A 41 14.41 18.29 -12.95
N LYS A 42 15.43 17.68 -13.57
CA LYS A 42 15.66 17.85 -15.01
C LYS A 42 14.48 17.31 -15.83
N ALA A 43 13.97 16.13 -15.51
CA ALA A 43 12.81 15.56 -16.17
C ALA A 43 11.56 16.45 -15.99
N ALA A 44 11.30 16.92 -14.77
CA ALA A 44 10.19 17.82 -14.50
C ALA A 44 10.25 19.09 -15.36
N SER A 45 11.41 19.70 -15.54
CA SER A 45 11.57 20.88 -16.39
C SER A 45 11.28 20.61 -17.87
N LEU A 46 11.52 19.39 -18.35
CA LEU A 46 11.29 18.98 -19.73
C LEU A 46 9.82 18.64 -20.03
N TYR A 47 9.10 18.13 -19.05
CA TYR A 47 7.75 17.56 -19.24
C TYR A 47 6.65 18.40 -18.59
N SER A 48 6.94 19.27 -17.63
CA SER A 48 5.94 20.08 -16.92
C SER A 48 5.12 21.04 -17.82
N GLY A 49 5.63 21.38 -19.00
CA GLY A 49 4.90 22.20 -19.97
C GLY A 49 3.95 21.45 -20.92
N LYS A 50 4.01 20.12 -20.96
CA LYS A 50 3.26 19.31 -21.93
C LYS A 50 2.02 18.63 -21.33
N LEU A 51 1.90 18.59 -20.02
CA LEU A 51 0.76 18.00 -19.30
C LEU A 51 -0.13 19.08 -18.68
N LYS A 52 -0.31 20.23 -19.34
CA LYS A 52 -1.49 21.05 -19.08
C LYS A 52 -2.68 20.27 -19.64
N VAL A 53 -3.24 19.40 -18.85
CA VAL A 53 -4.65 19.05 -19.00
C VAL A 53 -5.36 20.37 -18.75
N GLU A 54 -5.77 21.04 -19.83
CA GLU A 54 -6.62 22.23 -19.71
C GLU A 54 -7.88 21.74 -18.98
N SER A 55 -7.96 22.08 -17.71
CA SER A 55 -9.19 21.92 -16.96
C SER A 55 -10.26 22.75 -17.69
N GLY A 56 -11.05 22.11 -18.55
CA GLY A 56 -12.27 22.71 -19.02
C GLY A 56 -12.57 22.81 -20.49
N LYS A 57 -11.81 22.19 -21.43
CA LYS A 57 -12.27 22.10 -22.84
C LYS A 57 -11.84 20.78 -23.47
N LEU A 58 -12.60 19.74 -23.19
CA LEU A 58 -12.73 18.62 -24.11
C LEU A 58 -13.76 19.05 -25.17
N SER A 59 -13.35 18.99 -26.44
CA SER A 59 -14.22 19.26 -27.58
C SER A 59 -15.47 18.38 -27.53
N ASP A 60 -16.59 18.91 -28.04
CA ASP A 60 -17.98 18.47 -27.95
C ASP A 60 -18.34 17.04 -28.38
N ASN A 61 -17.41 16.12 -28.57
CA ASN A 61 -17.70 14.75 -29.03
C ASN A 61 -17.09 13.62 -28.19
N ALA A 62 -16.49 13.89 -27.05
CA ALA A 62 -16.12 12.85 -26.08
C ALA A 62 -17.02 13.00 -24.85
N GLN A 63 -18.08 12.22 -24.78
CA GLN A 63 -18.82 11.96 -23.54
C GLN A 63 -17.94 11.16 -22.56
N LEU A 64 -16.76 11.68 -22.23
CA LEU A 64 -16.18 11.34 -20.94
C LEU A 64 -16.92 12.22 -19.95
N SER A 65 -17.85 11.62 -19.21
CA SER A 65 -18.43 12.23 -18.04
C SER A 65 -17.30 12.83 -17.22
N THR A 66 -17.30 14.13 -17.10
CA THR A 66 -16.41 14.88 -16.21
C THR A 66 -16.68 14.38 -14.80
N PHE A 67 -15.90 13.39 -14.36
CA PHE A 67 -15.88 13.00 -12.97
C PHE A 67 -15.21 14.15 -12.20
N ASN A 68 -16.00 15.13 -11.79
CA ASN A 68 -15.58 16.10 -10.78
C ASN A 68 -15.45 15.36 -9.44
N PHE A 69 -14.38 14.57 -9.29
CA PHE A 69 -14.04 13.98 -8.00
C PHE A 69 -13.45 15.08 -7.11
N GLN A 70 -14.30 15.67 -6.31
CA GLN A 70 -13.83 16.51 -5.22
C GLN A 70 -13.33 15.59 -4.11
N LEU A 71 -11.99 15.32 -4.08
CA LEU A 71 -11.38 14.54 -3.02
C LEU A 71 -11.54 15.25 -1.67
N SER A 72 -12.05 14.54 -0.70
CA SER A 72 -12.03 14.95 0.70
C SER A 72 -10.77 14.43 1.40
N ILE A 73 -10.38 15.08 2.50
CA ILE A 73 -9.33 14.57 3.39
C ILE A 73 -9.69 13.17 3.90
N GLU A 74 -10.98 12.92 4.10
CA GLU A 74 -11.48 11.62 4.54
C GLU A 74 -11.27 10.53 3.47
N ASP A 75 -11.42 10.83 2.18
CA ASP A 75 -11.10 9.89 1.11
C ASP A 75 -9.63 9.47 1.15
N VAL A 76 -8.73 10.44 1.30
CA VAL A 76 -7.29 10.18 1.41
C VAL A 76 -6.98 9.35 2.66
N ARG A 77 -7.61 9.66 3.80
CA ARG A 77 -7.46 8.91 5.04
C ARG A 77 -7.89 7.45 4.87
N GLN A 78 -9.04 7.20 4.25
CA GLN A 78 -9.56 5.86 4.01
C GLN A 78 -8.67 5.07 3.05
N ALA A 79 -8.25 5.67 1.94
CA ALA A 79 -7.34 5.05 0.98
C ALA A 79 -6.00 4.65 1.63
N LEU A 80 -5.39 5.57 2.38
CA LEU A 80 -4.14 5.31 3.09
C LEU A 80 -4.30 4.24 4.18
N TYR A 81 -5.44 4.22 4.88
CA TYR A 81 -5.74 3.20 5.87
C TYR A 81 -5.86 1.82 5.23
N ALA A 82 -6.61 1.69 4.12
CA ALA A 82 -6.74 0.45 3.38
C ALA A 82 -5.39 -0.04 2.83
N ALA A 83 -4.61 0.81 2.17
CA ALA A 83 -3.27 0.46 1.69
C ALA A 83 -2.38 -0.04 2.83
N LYS A 84 -2.48 0.57 4.02
CA LYS A 84 -1.76 0.11 5.20
C LYS A 84 -2.23 -1.26 5.69
N LEU A 85 -3.52 -1.56 5.69
CA LEU A 85 -4.03 -2.91 6.01
C LEU A 85 -3.49 -3.97 5.04
N ILE A 86 -3.51 -3.67 3.73
CA ILE A 86 -2.96 -4.56 2.71
C ILE A 86 -1.46 -4.82 2.93
N SER A 87 -0.68 -3.79 3.28
CA SER A 87 0.75 -3.96 3.53
C SER A 87 1.04 -4.94 4.69
N TYR A 88 0.20 -4.93 5.72
CA TYR A 88 0.32 -5.91 6.81
C TYR A 88 -0.15 -7.30 6.36
N ALA A 89 -1.24 -7.39 5.60
CA ALA A 89 -1.70 -8.67 5.07
C ALA A 89 -0.61 -9.34 4.22
N GLN A 90 0.04 -8.60 3.32
CA GLN A 90 1.17 -9.09 2.53
C GLN A 90 2.37 -9.48 3.40
N GLY A 91 2.70 -8.70 4.43
CA GLY A 91 3.80 -9.02 5.34
C GLY A 91 3.55 -10.29 6.16
N PHE A 92 2.31 -10.55 6.59
CA PHE A 92 1.94 -11.79 7.28
C PHE A 92 1.85 -12.99 6.32
N SER A 93 1.47 -12.78 5.05
CA SER A 93 1.57 -13.79 4.00
C SER A 93 3.00 -14.25 3.81
N LEU A 94 3.95 -13.32 3.67
CA LEU A 94 5.37 -13.63 3.56
C LEU A 94 5.89 -14.40 4.78
N LEU A 95 5.51 -13.99 5.99
CA LEU A 95 5.89 -14.71 7.21
C LEU A 95 5.35 -16.15 7.22
N ARG A 96 4.15 -16.37 6.71
CA ARG A 96 3.54 -17.70 6.61
C ARG A 96 4.31 -18.57 5.62
N HIS A 97 4.56 -18.11 4.40
CA HIS A 97 5.32 -18.87 3.40
C HIS A 97 6.74 -19.19 3.89
N ALA A 98 7.43 -18.23 4.50
CA ALA A 98 8.73 -18.47 5.09
C ALA A 98 8.67 -19.45 6.27
N SER A 99 7.64 -19.36 7.13
CA SER A 99 7.45 -20.31 8.23
C SER A 99 7.27 -21.75 7.74
N GLU A 100 6.46 -21.93 6.69
CA GLU A 100 6.26 -23.23 6.03
C GLU A 100 7.55 -23.74 5.40
N HIS A 101 8.25 -22.88 4.64
CA HIS A 101 9.49 -23.25 3.94
C HIS A 101 10.63 -23.65 4.90
N TYR A 102 10.80 -22.87 5.98
CA TYR A 102 11.90 -23.10 6.93
C TYR A 102 11.50 -23.92 8.16
N GLY A 103 10.25 -24.33 8.29
CA GLY A 103 9.75 -25.10 9.42
C GLY A 103 9.79 -24.36 10.76
N TRP A 104 9.46 -23.06 10.77
CA TRP A 104 9.63 -22.21 11.96
C TRP A 104 8.47 -22.30 12.97
N ASP A 105 7.31 -22.78 12.57
CA ASP A 105 6.10 -22.87 13.42
C ASP A 105 5.78 -21.53 14.13
N LEU A 106 5.60 -20.46 13.35
CA LEU A 106 5.44 -19.10 13.87
C LEU A 106 4.03 -18.86 14.44
N ASP A 107 3.95 -18.31 15.65
CA ASP A 107 2.71 -17.74 16.22
C ASP A 107 2.53 -16.29 15.73
N TYR A 108 1.73 -16.11 14.67
CA TYR A 108 1.49 -14.80 14.05
C TYR A 108 0.76 -13.84 14.98
N GLY A 109 -0.11 -14.33 15.85
CA GLY A 109 -0.80 -13.52 16.86
C GLY A 109 0.18 -12.94 17.89
N THR A 110 1.18 -13.71 18.29
CA THR A 110 2.25 -13.24 19.18
C THR A 110 3.18 -12.26 18.47
N ILE A 111 3.54 -12.50 17.22
CA ILE A 111 4.33 -11.56 16.40
C ILE A 111 3.61 -10.19 16.33
N ALA A 112 2.32 -10.18 15.99
CA ALA A 112 1.53 -8.94 15.96
C ALA A 112 1.52 -8.22 17.30
N ARG A 113 1.44 -8.95 18.41
CA ARG A 113 1.49 -8.41 19.77
C ARG A 113 2.83 -7.75 20.10
N ILE A 114 3.95 -8.37 19.70
CA ILE A 114 5.30 -7.82 19.87
C ILE A 114 5.44 -6.49 19.13
N TRP A 115 4.88 -6.38 17.93
CA TRP A 115 4.99 -5.17 17.11
C TRP A 115 4.16 -3.98 17.62
N ARG A 116 3.29 -4.16 18.62
CA ARG A 116 2.44 -3.09 19.16
C ARG A 116 3.19 -2.00 19.88
N LYS A 117 4.33 -2.30 20.51
CA LYS A 117 5.13 -1.36 21.30
C LYS A 117 6.60 -1.44 20.92
N GLY A 118 7.27 -0.28 20.89
CA GLY A 118 8.71 -0.21 20.63
C GLY A 118 9.13 -0.51 19.19
N CYS A 119 8.20 -0.63 18.24
CA CYS A 119 8.48 -0.89 16.86
C CYS A 119 8.02 0.27 15.95
N ILE A 120 8.79 0.56 14.90
CA ILE A 120 8.45 1.62 13.94
C ILE A 120 7.15 1.34 13.16
N ILE A 121 6.84 0.05 12.97
CA ILE A 121 5.62 -0.41 12.29
C ILE A 121 4.40 -0.54 13.22
N ARG A 122 4.49 -0.03 14.45
CA ARG A 122 3.36 -0.04 15.39
C ARG A 122 2.08 0.54 14.79
N SER A 123 0.94 -0.09 15.08
CA SER A 123 -0.38 0.36 14.63
C SER A 123 -1.46 -0.02 15.63
N VAL A 124 -2.54 0.75 15.65
CA VAL A 124 -3.70 0.48 16.51
C VAL A 124 -4.34 -0.87 16.14
N PHE A 125 -4.40 -1.21 14.85
CA PHE A 125 -5.02 -2.45 14.38
C PHE A 125 -4.17 -3.72 14.56
N LEU A 126 -2.92 -3.64 15.04
CA LEU A 126 -2.14 -4.83 15.41
C LEU A 126 -2.84 -5.69 16.47
N GLN A 127 -3.67 -5.07 17.32
CA GLN A 127 -4.54 -5.82 18.21
C GLN A 127 -5.53 -6.69 17.44
N LYS A 128 -6.10 -6.16 16.35
CA LYS A 128 -7.03 -6.89 15.49
C LYS A 128 -6.37 -8.06 14.75
N ILE A 129 -5.11 -7.90 14.35
CA ILE A 129 -4.31 -9.00 13.80
C ILE A 129 -4.13 -10.12 14.85
N THR A 130 -3.77 -9.73 16.10
CA THR A 130 -3.66 -10.70 17.20
C THR A 130 -4.98 -11.45 17.44
N GLU A 131 -6.12 -10.73 17.39
CA GLU A 131 -7.44 -11.32 17.59
C GLU A 131 -7.81 -12.28 16.45
N ALA A 132 -7.53 -11.89 15.19
CA ALA A 132 -7.78 -12.72 14.01
C ALA A 132 -7.05 -14.07 14.09
N TYR A 133 -5.74 -14.06 14.33
CA TYR A 133 -4.95 -15.29 14.44
C TYR A 133 -5.22 -16.10 15.73
N ARG A 134 -5.78 -15.50 16.78
CA ARG A 134 -6.28 -16.26 17.93
C ARG A 134 -7.61 -16.95 17.65
N LYS A 135 -8.47 -16.33 16.83
CA LYS A 135 -9.73 -16.90 16.38
C LYS A 135 -9.50 -18.05 15.40
N ASP A 136 -8.55 -17.85 14.49
CA ASP A 136 -8.19 -18.80 13.44
C ASP A 136 -6.65 -18.81 13.28
N PRO A 137 -5.93 -19.72 13.94
CA PRO A 137 -4.47 -19.84 13.81
C PRO A 137 -4.00 -20.17 12.40
N ASP A 138 -4.84 -20.84 11.60
CA ASP A 138 -4.57 -21.29 10.24
C ASP A 138 -5.05 -20.27 9.17
N LEU A 139 -5.46 -19.08 9.58
CA LEU A 139 -5.94 -18.03 8.69
C LEU A 139 -4.95 -17.76 7.55
N GLU A 140 -5.31 -18.15 6.34
CA GLU A 140 -4.43 -18.06 5.15
C GLU A 140 -4.06 -16.61 4.78
N ASN A 141 -5.02 -15.70 4.96
CA ASN A 141 -4.81 -14.27 4.65
C ASN A 141 -5.64 -13.40 5.59
N LEU A 142 -5.01 -12.36 6.16
CA LEU A 142 -5.71 -11.41 7.03
C LEU A 142 -6.96 -10.78 6.41
N LEU A 143 -7.00 -10.65 5.08
CA LEU A 143 -8.14 -10.06 4.37
C LEU A 143 -9.39 -10.95 4.40
N PHE A 144 -9.27 -12.21 4.82
CA PHE A 144 -10.40 -13.14 4.99
C PHE A 144 -11.04 -13.03 6.38
N ASP A 145 -10.38 -12.40 7.35
CA ASP A 145 -11.00 -12.09 8.64
C ASP A 145 -12.05 -10.99 8.49
N ASP A 146 -13.17 -11.13 9.21
CA ASP A 146 -14.35 -10.27 9.10
C ASP A 146 -14.03 -8.79 9.31
N PHE A 147 -13.16 -8.47 10.28
CA PHE A 147 -12.77 -7.08 10.54
C PHE A 147 -12.03 -6.47 9.36
N PHE A 148 -11.01 -7.16 8.85
CA PHE A 148 -10.19 -6.65 7.74
C PHE A 148 -11.00 -6.57 6.45
N HIS A 149 -11.78 -7.60 6.14
CA HIS A 149 -12.67 -7.60 5.01
C HIS A 149 -13.63 -6.39 5.04
N THR A 150 -14.31 -6.18 6.15
CA THR A 150 -15.25 -5.06 6.30
C THR A 150 -14.54 -3.72 6.11
N LYS A 151 -13.37 -3.53 6.73
CA LYS A 151 -12.63 -2.26 6.63
C LYS A 151 -12.12 -1.96 5.21
N ILE A 152 -11.73 -2.98 4.46
CA ILE A 152 -11.37 -2.81 3.06
C ILE A 152 -12.60 -2.47 2.22
N GLN A 153 -13.72 -3.17 2.39
CA GLN A 153 -14.96 -2.89 1.66
C GLN A 153 -15.45 -1.45 1.89
N GLU A 154 -15.44 -0.98 3.15
CA GLU A 154 -15.79 0.40 3.49
C GLU A 154 -14.89 1.43 2.80
N ALA A 155 -13.61 1.14 2.67
CA ALA A 155 -12.63 2.07 2.10
C ALA A 155 -12.54 2.05 0.57
N LEU A 156 -12.97 0.97 -0.10
CA LEU A 156 -12.82 0.78 -1.54
C LEU A 156 -13.33 1.95 -2.40
N PRO A 157 -14.52 2.54 -2.14
CA PRO A 157 -14.99 3.66 -2.96
C PRO A 157 -14.08 4.89 -2.87
N ALA A 158 -13.63 5.24 -1.67
CA ALA A 158 -12.71 6.34 -1.44
C ALA A 158 -11.33 6.06 -2.06
N TRP A 159 -10.82 4.84 -1.89
CA TRP A 159 -9.54 4.43 -2.46
C TRP A 159 -9.52 4.54 -3.98
N ARG A 160 -10.57 4.05 -4.66
CA ARG A 160 -10.70 4.18 -6.12
C ARG A 160 -10.71 5.64 -6.57
N ARG A 161 -11.41 6.53 -5.84
CA ARG A 161 -11.41 7.98 -6.15
C ARG A 161 -10.01 8.58 -6.03
N VAL A 162 -9.29 8.27 -4.95
CA VAL A 162 -7.94 8.78 -4.71
C VAL A 162 -6.98 8.35 -5.82
N VAL A 163 -7.01 7.06 -6.21
CA VAL A 163 -6.15 6.54 -7.28
C VAL A 163 -6.50 7.17 -8.63
N ALA A 164 -7.78 7.28 -8.96
CA ALA A 164 -8.23 7.90 -10.21
C ALA A 164 -7.82 9.38 -10.28
N GLU A 165 -8.04 10.16 -9.23
CA GLU A 165 -7.65 11.56 -9.18
C GLU A 165 -6.13 11.74 -9.21
N GLY A 166 -5.38 10.89 -8.52
CA GLY A 166 -3.92 10.90 -8.60
C GLY A 166 -3.42 10.70 -10.02
N ALA A 167 -3.99 9.75 -10.75
CA ALA A 167 -3.64 9.50 -12.15
C ALA A 167 -4.02 10.69 -13.06
N LEU A 168 -5.21 11.25 -12.90
CA LEU A 168 -5.70 12.39 -13.68
C LEU A 168 -4.91 13.67 -13.42
N SER A 169 -4.51 13.91 -12.18
CA SER A 169 -3.74 15.10 -11.78
C SER A 169 -2.21 14.93 -11.93
N GLY A 170 -1.74 13.76 -12.40
CA GLY A 170 -0.31 13.48 -12.56
C GLY A 170 0.45 13.34 -11.24
N VAL A 171 -0.27 13.05 -10.14
CA VAL A 171 0.33 12.76 -8.83
C VAL A 171 0.60 11.26 -8.72
N ALA A 172 1.87 10.89 -8.64
CA ALA A 172 2.25 9.50 -8.42
C ALA A 172 1.81 9.03 -7.01
N LEU A 173 1.09 7.92 -6.97
CA LEU A 173 0.61 7.29 -5.74
C LEU A 173 1.19 5.87 -5.61
N PRO A 174 2.53 5.73 -5.44
CA PRO A 174 3.12 4.42 -5.26
C PRO A 174 2.57 3.77 -3.99
N ALA A 175 2.36 2.46 -4.07
CA ALA A 175 1.82 1.67 -2.97
C ALA A 175 0.34 1.97 -2.60
N MET A 176 -0.47 2.41 -3.61
CA MET A 176 -1.92 2.61 -3.49
C MET A 176 -2.73 1.79 -4.48
#